data_6b25a284227c55770cce41751eaad81a
#
_entry.id   6b25a284227c55770cce41751eaad81a
#
_cell.length_a   1.000
_cell.length_b   1.000
_cell.length_c   1.000
_cell.angle_alpha   90.00
_cell.angle_beta   90.00
_cell.angle_gamma   90.00
#
_symmetry.space_group_name_H-M   'P 1'
#
loop_
_entity.id
_entity.type
_entity.pdbx_description
1 polymer ?
#
loop_
_entity_poly.entity_id
_entity_poly.type
_entity_poly.pdbx_seq_one_letter_code
_entity_poly.pdbx_strand_id
1 'polypeptide(L)'
;QAEDGIRDRSPSRGLGDVYKRQDHGKGAVMRLGEIGHSLATEHIPTGSLALDIALGIGGIPRGRVTEVFGAESAGKSTLAIHIMAETQKLGGIAAYIDVEHALDPNYANNCGLDLDGLLIAQPDSAEQALDITEQLVRSGAVDAVVVDSVAALVPQAEIEGDMGDTHVGLQARLMSQALRKLTSTIHRSKTAVIFINQLREKVGVTYGSPEVTPGGRALKFYSSVRIDLRRVESIKHGAEVIGNRVRARIVKNKVAAPFRVAEFDIMFNLGISKMGDILEIGVDQGIIKKSGAFYSYGETKLGQGRENSKDFLIQHPEIAASVEGRLRSPNDDVEQATSVDTSANGAVPQSTDSVADILSGAASLEELDDEE
;
A
#
# COMPACT_ATOMS: atom_id res chain seq x y z
N GLN A 1 -8.57 54.78 37.60
CA GLN A 1 -9.04 53.50 38.19
C GLN A 1 -9.92 52.77 37.19
N ALA A 2 -9.34 51.92 36.40
CA ALA A 2 -9.91 50.70 35.83
C ALA A 2 -8.85 50.04 34.97
N GLU A 3 -7.77 49.60 35.61
CA GLU A 3 -6.97 48.48 35.14
C GLU A 3 -7.45 47.29 35.92
N ASP A 4 -8.13 46.39 35.22
CA ASP A 4 -8.18 44.97 35.58
C ASP A 4 -9.08 44.26 34.56
N GLY A 5 -8.50 43.33 33.82
CA GLY A 5 -9.36 42.40 33.13
C GLY A 5 -8.97 41.89 31.75
N ILE A 6 -7.67 41.88 31.43
CA ILE A 6 -7.22 40.93 30.38
C ILE A 6 -6.81 39.64 31.09
N ARG A 7 -7.81 38.95 31.65
CA ARG A 7 -7.65 37.61 32.14
C ARG A 7 -7.69 36.63 30.97
N ASP A 8 -6.56 36.02 30.80
CA ASP A 8 -6.33 34.64 30.38
C ASP A 8 -7.44 34.05 29.52
N ARG A 9 -7.42 34.39 28.24
CA ARG A 9 -8.22 33.70 27.24
C ARG A 9 -7.55 32.37 26.89
N SER A 10 -7.70 31.37 27.74
CA SER A 10 -7.61 29.97 27.38
C SER A 10 -9.04 29.36 27.28
N PRO A 11 -9.85 29.78 26.29
CA PRO A 11 -11.19 29.21 26.13
C PRO A 11 -11.15 27.78 25.56
N SER A 12 -10.03 27.32 25.07
CA SER A 12 -9.93 26.05 24.36
C SER A 12 -9.85 24.80 25.26
N ARG A 13 -9.42 24.94 26.52
CA ARG A 13 -9.36 23.79 27.44
C ARG A 13 -10.73 23.36 27.95
N GLY A 14 -11.62 24.31 28.27
CA GLY A 14 -12.95 24.03 28.80
C GLY A 14 -13.95 23.57 27.74
N LEU A 15 -13.94 24.17 26.55
CA LEU A 15 -14.91 23.82 25.49
C LEU A 15 -14.72 22.39 24.95
N GLY A 16 -13.47 21.96 24.77
CA GLY A 16 -13.14 20.60 24.36
C GLY A 16 -13.59 19.54 25.36
N ASP A 17 -13.45 19.82 26.66
CA ASP A 17 -13.83 18.90 27.73
C ASP A 17 -15.34 18.88 28.00
N VAL A 18 -16.04 20.01 27.81
CA VAL A 18 -17.50 20.10 27.90
C VAL A 18 -18.17 19.39 26.71
N TYR A 19 -17.66 19.60 25.48
CA TYR A 19 -18.17 18.93 24.28
C TYR A 19 -17.95 17.39 24.32
N LYS A 20 -16.83 16.95 24.92
CA LYS A 20 -16.54 15.52 25.14
C LYS A 20 -17.52 14.83 26.09
N ARG A 21 -18.13 15.57 26.99
CA ARG A 21 -18.92 14.98 28.09
C ARG A 21 -20.44 14.96 27.84
N GLN A 22 -20.99 15.85 27.01
CA GLN A 22 -22.43 16.07 26.98
C GLN A 22 -23.17 15.37 25.83
N ASP A 23 -22.65 15.39 24.57
CA ASP A 23 -23.45 14.93 23.42
C ASP A 23 -22.89 13.74 22.63
N HIS A 24 -21.56 13.51 22.64
CA HIS A 24 -20.93 12.51 21.74
C HIS A 24 -20.00 11.49 22.42
N GLY A 25 -19.88 11.54 23.74
CA GLY A 25 -19.04 10.62 24.51
C GLY A 25 -17.53 10.97 24.54
N LYS A 26 -16.79 10.27 25.40
CA LYS A 26 -15.34 10.44 25.54
C LYS A 26 -14.63 10.08 24.23
N GLY A 27 -13.80 10.97 23.69
CA GLY A 27 -13.00 10.72 22.51
C GLY A 27 -13.56 11.29 21.21
N ALA A 28 -14.77 11.90 21.21
CA ALA A 28 -15.34 12.53 19.99
C ALA A 28 -14.48 13.71 19.47
N VAL A 29 -13.84 14.46 20.38
CA VAL A 29 -12.91 15.53 20.07
C VAL A 29 -11.65 15.33 20.90
N MET A 30 -10.50 15.24 20.24
CA MET A 30 -9.19 15.02 20.85
C MET A 30 -8.16 15.97 20.22
N ARG A 31 -7.13 16.33 20.99
CA ARG A 31 -5.99 17.05 20.42
C ARG A 31 -5.08 16.08 19.69
N LEU A 32 -4.65 16.43 18.49
CA LEU A 32 -3.81 15.57 17.66
C LEU A 32 -2.50 15.19 18.40
N GLY A 33 -1.89 16.10 19.14
CA GLY A 33 -0.69 15.85 19.94
C GLY A 33 -0.90 14.90 21.14
N GLU A 34 -2.15 14.71 21.61
CA GLU A 34 -2.48 13.77 22.68
C GLU A 34 -2.64 12.32 22.18
N ILE A 35 -2.80 12.14 20.87
CA ILE A 35 -3.00 10.82 20.24
C ILE A 35 -1.64 10.10 20.05
N GLY A 36 -0.53 10.85 20.08
CA GLY A 36 0.84 10.32 20.06
C GLY A 36 1.09 9.26 19.00
N HIS A 37 1.85 8.23 19.34
CA HIS A 37 2.18 7.08 18.49
C HIS A 37 0.99 6.19 18.10
N SER A 38 -0.20 6.40 18.67
CA SER A 38 -1.45 5.68 18.32
C SER A 38 -1.94 5.95 16.90
N LEU A 39 -1.31 6.88 16.15
CA LEU A 39 -1.63 7.16 14.74
C LEU A 39 -0.83 6.31 13.75
N ALA A 40 0.11 5.48 14.20
CA ALA A 40 0.77 4.53 13.32
C ALA A 40 -0.29 3.62 12.69
N THR A 41 -0.43 3.68 11.38
CA THR A 41 -1.40 2.86 10.66
C THR A 41 -0.89 1.42 10.62
N GLU A 42 -1.61 0.51 11.27
CA GLU A 42 -1.34 -0.91 11.16
C GLU A 42 -1.45 -1.34 9.70
N HIS A 43 -0.65 -2.32 9.29
CA HIS A 43 -0.56 -2.75 7.89
C HIS A 43 -0.46 -4.28 7.77
N ILE A 44 -0.71 -4.77 6.56
CA ILE A 44 -0.52 -6.15 6.13
C ILE A 44 0.53 -6.14 5.02
N PRO A 45 1.64 -6.88 5.12
CA PRO A 45 2.63 -6.99 4.06
C PRO A 45 2.01 -7.46 2.75
N THR A 46 2.59 -7.06 1.63
CA THR A 46 2.05 -7.41 0.30
C THR A 46 2.64 -8.70 -0.28
N GLY A 47 3.66 -9.27 0.36
CA GLY A 47 4.46 -10.36 -0.18
C GLY A 47 5.62 -9.87 -1.08
N SER A 48 5.60 -8.61 -1.51
CA SER A 48 6.72 -7.94 -2.18
C SER A 48 7.35 -6.91 -1.26
N LEU A 49 8.61 -7.10 -0.91
CA LEU A 49 9.37 -6.15 -0.09
C LEU A 49 9.52 -4.79 -0.80
N ALA A 50 9.70 -4.80 -2.13
CA ALA A 50 9.79 -3.60 -2.94
C ALA A 50 8.52 -2.75 -2.82
N LEU A 51 7.33 -3.40 -2.91
CA LEU A 51 6.05 -2.71 -2.79
C LEU A 51 5.79 -2.24 -1.35
N ASP A 52 6.15 -3.04 -0.35
CA ASP A 52 6.02 -2.68 1.08
C ASP A 52 6.81 -1.41 1.41
N ILE A 53 8.05 -1.30 0.94
CA ILE A 53 8.90 -0.10 1.08
C ILE A 53 8.29 1.09 0.33
N ALA A 54 7.80 0.87 -0.89
CA ALA A 54 7.20 1.93 -1.69
C ALA A 54 5.89 2.47 -1.08
N LEU A 55 5.10 1.62 -0.41
CA LEU A 55 3.90 2.01 0.33
C LEU A 55 4.23 2.89 1.55
N GLY A 56 5.45 2.80 2.08
CA GLY A 56 5.99 3.69 3.12
C GLY A 56 5.55 3.37 4.54
N ILE A 57 4.60 2.46 4.72
CA ILE A 57 4.15 1.94 6.03
C ILE A 57 4.43 0.44 6.19
N GLY A 58 5.05 -0.20 5.19
CA GLY A 58 5.40 -1.63 5.23
C GLY A 58 4.35 -2.57 4.66
N GLY A 59 3.28 -2.06 4.02
CA GLY A 59 2.24 -2.90 3.42
C GLY A 59 0.91 -2.17 3.17
N ILE A 60 -0.18 -2.94 3.04
CA ILE A 60 -1.55 -2.43 2.85
C ILE A 60 -2.11 -1.94 4.20
N PRO A 61 -2.66 -0.71 4.26
CA PRO A 61 -3.17 -0.14 5.51
C PRO A 61 -4.42 -0.87 6.02
N ARG A 62 -4.43 -1.26 7.28
CA ARG A 62 -5.62 -1.80 7.97
C ARG A 62 -6.63 -0.68 8.24
N GLY A 63 -7.91 -1.02 8.27
CA GLY A 63 -8.99 -0.06 8.49
C GLY A 63 -9.19 0.92 7.35
N ARG A 64 -8.73 0.58 6.14
CA ARG A 64 -8.77 1.43 4.94
C ARG A 64 -9.17 0.64 3.70
N VAL A 65 -9.61 1.39 2.68
CA VAL A 65 -9.85 0.86 1.34
C VAL A 65 -8.61 1.06 0.48
N THR A 66 -8.16 -0.02 -0.16
CA THR A 66 -7.10 -0.02 -1.18
C THR A 66 -7.70 -0.45 -2.51
N GLU A 67 -7.38 0.25 -3.59
CA GLU A 67 -7.69 -0.17 -4.96
C GLU A 67 -6.42 -0.62 -5.67
N VAL A 68 -6.43 -1.86 -6.17
CA VAL A 68 -5.39 -2.41 -7.05
C VAL A 68 -5.98 -2.50 -8.45
N PHE A 69 -5.40 -1.79 -9.40
CA PHE A 69 -5.91 -1.76 -10.76
C PHE A 69 -4.79 -1.86 -11.80
N GLY A 70 -5.14 -2.22 -13.01
CA GLY A 70 -4.17 -2.40 -14.10
C GLY A 70 -4.74 -3.17 -15.26
N ALA A 71 -3.94 -3.34 -16.30
CA ALA A 71 -4.27 -4.13 -17.47
C ALA A 71 -4.53 -5.60 -17.10
N GLU A 72 -5.15 -6.35 -18.01
CA GLU A 72 -5.29 -7.80 -17.89
C GLU A 72 -3.92 -8.47 -17.75
N SER A 73 -3.85 -9.54 -16.97
CA SER A 73 -2.62 -10.32 -16.74
C SER A 73 -1.46 -9.51 -16.11
N ALA A 74 -1.74 -8.36 -15.47
CA ALA A 74 -0.74 -7.56 -14.78
C ALA A 74 -0.39 -8.08 -13.37
N GLY A 75 -0.99 -9.17 -12.90
CA GLY A 75 -0.71 -9.78 -11.58
C GLY A 75 -1.56 -9.23 -10.42
N LYS A 76 -2.73 -8.62 -10.70
CA LYS A 76 -3.61 -8.04 -9.67
C LYS A 76 -4.12 -9.09 -8.68
N SER A 77 -4.70 -10.17 -9.17
CA SER A 77 -5.21 -11.28 -8.34
C SER A 77 -4.06 -11.99 -7.62
N THR A 78 -2.89 -12.15 -8.26
CA THR A 78 -1.69 -12.68 -7.62
C THR A 78 -1.28 -11.83 -6.41
N LEU A 79 -1.23 -10.51 -6.56
CA LEU A 79 -0.91 -9.62 -5.45
C LEU A 79 -1.93 -9.74 -4.32
N ALA A 80 -3.23 -9.83 -4.65
CA ALA A 80 -4.28 -10.02 -3.65
C ALA A 80 -4.15 -11.36 -2.90
N ILE A 81 -3.82 -12.45 -3.60
CA ILE A 81 -3.57 -13.76 -3.00
C ILE A 81 -2.40 -13.68 -2.01
N HIS A 82 -1.30 -13.01 -2.38
CA HIS A 82 -0.17 -12.82 -1.46
C HIS A 82 -0.54 -11.99 -0.24
N ILE A 83 -1.32 -10.91 -0.39
CA ILE A 83 -1.80 -10.11 0.75
C ILE A 83 -2.63 -10.97 1.71
N MET A 84 -3.48 -11.86 1.19
CA MET A 84 -4.27 -12.78 2.02
C MET A 84 -3.38 -13.82 2.71
N ALA A 85 -2.39 -14.39 2.00
CA ALA A 85 -1.42 -15.31 2.59
C ALA A 85 -0.61 -14.62 3.72
N GLU A 86 -0.18 -13.38 3.53
CA GLU A 86 0.49 -12.60 4.58
C GLU A 86 -0.47 -12.29 5.75
N THR A 87 -1.77 -12.05 5.49
CA THR A 87 -2.77 -11.89 6.55
C THR A 87 -2.85 -13.13 7.42
N GLN A 88 -2.91 -14.32 6.81
CA GLN A 88 -2.96 -15.60 7.54
C GLN A 88 -1.68 -15.88 8.31
N LYS A 89 -0.49 -15.56 7.76
CA LYS A 89 0.80 -15.67 8.45
C LYS A 89 0.88 -14.80 9.71
N LEU A 90 0.15 -13.67 9.72
CA LEU A 90 0.02 -12.82 10.92
C LEU A 90 -1.05 -13.35 11.91
N GLY A 91 -1.64 -14.51 11.65
CA GLY A 91 -2.71 -15.10 12.46
C GLY A 91 -4.07 -14.47 12.22
N GLY A 92 -4.23 -13.67 11.17
CA GLY A 92 -5.49 -13.01 10.79
C GLY A 92 -6.36 -13.88 9.88
N ILE A 93 -7.64 -13.51 9.77
CA ILE A 93 -8.63 -14.16 8.90
C ILE A 93 -8.76 -13.36 7.61
N ALA A 94 -8.63 -14.05 6.47
CA ALA A 94 -8.78 -13.49 5.14
C ALA A 94 -10.07 -13.97 4.47
N ALA A 95 -10.73 -13.09 3.71
CA ALA A 95 -11.92 -13.40 2.91
C ALA A 95 -11.75 -12.95 1.45
N TYR A 96 -12.19 -13.79 0.53
CA TYR A 96 -12.15 -13.54 -0.92
C TYR A 96 -13.55 -13.55 -1.49
N ILE A 97 -13.95 -12.45 -2.09
CA ILE A 97 -15.22 -12.30 -2.80
C ILE A 97 -14.89 -12.46 -4.30
N ASP A 98 -15.07 -13.67 -4.80
CA ASP A 98 -14.73 -14.09 -6.16
C ASP A 98 -15.92 -13.85 -7.10
N VAL A 99 -16.03 -12.63 -7.62
CA VAL A 99 -17.09 -12.21 -8.53
C VAL A 99 -16.83 -12.72 -9.98
N GLU A 100 -15.56 -12.98 -10.31
CA GLU A 100 -15.16 -13.49 -11.63
C GLU A 100 -15.22 -15.03 -11.69
N HIS A 101 -15.39 -15.72 -10.56
CA HIS A 101 -15.34 -17.19 -10.43
C HIS A 101 -14.04 -17.79 -11.00
N ALA A 102 -12.92 -17.09 -10.76
CA ALA A 102 -11.65 -17.37 -11.43
C ALA A 102 -10.50 -17.74 -10.47
N LEU A 103 -10.77 -17.89 -9.17
CA LEU A 103 -9.73 -18.28 -8.20
C LEU A 103 -9.28 -19.73 -8.48
N ASP A 104 -8.00 -19.91 -8.81
CA ASP A 104 -7.36 -21.23 -8.91
C ASP A 104 -6.79 -21.62 -7.52
N PRO A 105 -7.37 -22.67 -6.86
CA PRO A 105 -6.91 -23.10 -5.56
C PRO A 105 -5.47 -23.61 -5.56
N ASN A 106 -5.03 -24.30 -6.62
CA ASN A 106 -3.66 -24.81 -6.69
C ASN A 106 -2.64 -23.67 -6.75
N TYR A 107 -2.93 -22.67 -7.59
CA TYR A 107 -2.10 -21.48 -7.69
C TYR A 107 -2.09 -20.69 -6.38
N ALA A 108 -3.24 -20.52 -5.74
CA ALA A 108 -3.36 -19.82 -4.46
C ALA A 108 -2.54 -20.52 -3.35
N ASN A 109 -2.61 -21.83 -3.28
CA ASN A 109 -1.80 -22.65 -2.35
C ASN A 109 -0.29 -22.49 -2.62
N ASN A 110 0.12 -22.49 -3.90
CA ASN A 110 1.52 -22.29 -4.28
C ASN A 110 2.04 -20.88 -3.91
N CYS A 111 1.16 -19.89 -3.88
CA CYS A 111 1.47 -18.54 -3.36
C CYS A 111 1.52 -18.47 -1.83
N GLY A 112 1.27 -19.57 -1.14
CA GLY A 112 1.34 -19.70 0.31
C GLY A 112 0.04 -19.37 1.05
N LEU A 113 -1.11 -19.34 0.34
CA LEU A 113 -2.43 -19.20 0.95
C LEU A 113 -2.89 -20.54 1.54
N ASP A 114 -3.28 -20.54 2.81
CA ASP A 114 -3.97 -21.66 3.43
C ASP A 114 -5.44 -21.65 2.98
N LEU A 115 -5.81 -22.68 2.21
CA LEU A 115 -7.15 -22.80 1.64
C LEU A 115 -8.21 -23.18 2.68
N ASP A 116 -7.83 -23.95 3.70
CA ASP A 116 -8.75 -24.37 4.76
C ASP A 116 -9.12 -23.20 5.68
N GLY A 117 -8.22 -22.24 5.83
CA GLY A 117 -8.44 -21.01 6.59
C GLY A 117 -9.01 -19.83 5.79
N LEU A 118 -9.26 -19.99 4.47
CA LEU A 118 -9.78 -18.91 3.63
C LEU A 118 -11.32 -18.92 3.62
N LEU A 119 -11.92 -17.76 3.89
CA LEU A 119 -13.34 -17.55 3.62
C LEU A 119 -13.54 -17.13 2.16
N ILE A 120 -14.32 -17.89 1.40
CA ILE A 120 -14.63 -17.57 0.00
C ILE A 120 -16.15 -17.37 -0.17
N ALA A 121 -16.53 -16.37 -0.97
CA ALA A 121 -17.91 -16.17 -1.43
C ALA A 121 -17.90 -15.90 -2.94
N GLN A 122 -18.87 -16.49 -3.64
CA GLN A 122 -19.06 -16.33 -5.09
C GLN A 122 -20.48 -15.80 -5.35
N PRO A 123 -20.67 -14.49 -5.21
CA PRO A 123 -21.98 -13.86 -5.35
C PRO A 123 -22.42 -13.74 -6.81
N ASP A 124 -23.73 -13.84 -7.05
CA ASP A 124 -24.32 -13.74 -8.39
C ASP A 124 -24.54 -12.27 -8.82
N SER A 125 -24.64 -11.34 -7.86
CA SER A 125 -24.90 -9.92 -8.16
C SER A 125 -23.99 -8.98 -7.39
N ALA A 126 -23.88 -7.73 -7.87
CA ALA A 126 -23.11 -6.69 -7.23
C ALA A 126 -23.66 -6.33 -5.83
N GLU A 127 -24.98 -6.33 -5.66
CA GLU A 127 -25.65 -6.08 -4.38
C GLU A 127 -25.25 -7.15 -3.36
N GLN A 128 -25.29 -8.41 -3.76
CA GLN A 128 -24.92 -9.53 -2.90
C GLN A 128 -23.43 -9.48 -2.51
N ALA A 129 -22.54 -9.21 -3.48
CA ALA A 129 -21.10 -9.07 -3.23
C ALA A 129 -20.79 -7.98 -2.19
N LEU A 130 -21.43 -6.81 -2.34
CA LEU A 130 -21.20 -5.68 -1.45
C LEU A 130 -21.87 -5.86 -0.08
N ASP A 131 -23.02 -6.56 0.00
CA ASP A 131 -23.66 -6.90 1.26
C ASP A 131 -22.84 -7.92 2.06
N ILE A 132 -22.34 -8.98 1.42
CA ILE A 132 -21.43 -9.95 2.05
C ILE A 132 -20.17 -9.21 2.56
N THR A 133 -19.59 -8.33 1.75
CA THR A 133 -18.44 -7.52 2.15
C THR A 133 -18.77 -6.68 3.39
N GLU A 134 -19.94 -6.02 3.42
CA GLU A 134 -20.40 -5.22 4.58
C GLU A 134 -20.55 -6.07 5.83
N GLN A 135 -21.17 -7.26 5.71
CA GLN A 135 -21.39 -8.16 6.84
C GLN A 135 -20.07 -8.67 7.43
N LEU A 136 -19.12 -9.11 6.57
CA LEU A 136 -17.79 -9.54 6.99
C LEU A 136 -17.03 -8.45 7.71
N VAL A 137 -16.97 -7.25 7.14
CA VAL A 137 -16.31 -6.11 7.78
C VAL A 137 -16.98 -5.71 9.09
N ARG A 138 -18.30 -5.72 9.15
CA ARG A 138 -19.07 -5.35 10.34
C ARG A 138 -18.94 -6.35 11.49
N SER A 139 -18.69 -7.62 11.19
CA SER A 139 -18.44 -8.65 12.20
C SER A 139 -17.20 -8.35 13.05
N GLY A 140 -16.22 -7.64 12.49
CA GLY A 140 -14.92 -7.37 13.13
C GLY A 140 -14.03 -8.61 13.27
N ALA A 141 -14.44 -9.75 12.69
CA ALA A 141 -13.71 -11.01 12.77
C ALA A 141 -12.72 -11.21 11.62
N VAL A 142 -12.77 -10.36 10.57
CA VAL A 142 -11.98 -10.52 9.35
C VAL A 142 -10.94 -9.40 9.25
N ASP A 143 -9.69 -9.76 9.01
CA ASP A 143 -8.56 -8.82 8.93
C ASP A 143 -8.36 -8.25 7.53
N ALA A 144 -8.60 -9.06 6.49
CA ALA A 144 -8.54 -8.66 5.10
C ALA A 144 -9.73 -9.19 4.30
N VAL A 145 -10.30 -8.34 3.44
CA VAL A 145 -11.33 -8.72 2.45
C VAL A 145 -10.87 -8.27 1.08
N VAL A 146 -10.84 -9.19 0.13
CA VAL A 146 -10.58 -8.92 -1.29
C VAL A 146 -11.88 -9.04 -2.07
N VAL A 147 -12.16 -8.10 -2.97
CA VAL A 147 -13.27 -8.14 -3.94
C VAL A 147 -12.66 -8.18 -5.34
N ASP A 148 -12.75 -9.31 -6.02
CA ASP A 148 -12.19 -9.56 -7.35
C ASP A 148 -13.28 -9.92 -8.35
N SER A 149 -13.69 -9.06 -9.27
CA SER A 149 -13.25 -7.69 -9.44
C SER A 149 -14.43 -6.71 -9.51
N VAL A 150 -14.18 -5.42 -9.30
CA VAL A 150 -15.20 -4.35 -9.48
C VAL A 150 -15.75 -4.36 -10.90
N ALA A 151 -14.94 -4.73 -11.90
CA ALA A 151 -15.36 -4.79 -13.29
C ALA A 151 -16.45 -5.85 -13.56
N ALA A 152 -16.48 -6.91 -12.74
CA ALA A 152 -17.45 -8.00 -12.83
C ALA A 152 -18.69 -7.79 -11.95
N LEU A 153 -18.75 -6.72 -11.16
CA LEU A 153 -19.91 -6.40 -10.34
C LEU A 153 -21.09 -5.94 -11.23
N VAL A 154 -21.99 -6.87 -11.53
CA VAL A 154 -23.22 -6.60 -12.31
C VAL A 154 -24.38 -6.35 -11.36
N PRO A 155 -25.09 -5.20 -11.43
CA PRO A 155 -26.28 -4.95 -10.63
C PRO A 155 -27.40 -5.96 -10.91
N GLN A 156 -28.18 -6.32 -9.90
CA GLN A 156 -29.29 -7.27 -10.03
C GLN A 156 -30.28 -6.87 -11.14
N ALA A 157 -30.61 -5.57 -11.22
CA ALA A 157 -31.51 -5.05 -12.25
C ALA A 157 -30.96 -5.20 -13.68
N GLU A 158 -29.64 -5.28 -13.84
CA GLU A 158 -29.00 -5.52 -15.14
C GLU A 158 -29.03 -7.02 -15.49
N ILE A 159 -28.96 -7.90 -14.49
CA ILE A 159 -29.06 -9.34 -14.65
C ILE A 159 -30.49 -9.74 -15.05
N GLU A 160 -31.50 -9.11 -14.46
CA GLU A 160 -32.92 -9.37 -14.70
C GLU A 160 -33.47 -8.68 -15.94
N GLY A 161 -32.74 -7.72 -16.52
CA GLY A 161 -33.12 -6.98 -17.71
C GLY A 161 -32.93 -7.77 -19.01
N ASP A 162 -33.54 -7.30 -20.09
CA ASP A 162 -33.37 -7.89 -21.40
C ASP A 162 -32.03 -7.50 -22.05
N MET A 163 -31.51 -8.36 -22.93
CA MET A 163 -30.30 -8.07 -23.70
C MET A 163 -30.52 -6.82 -24.58
N GLY A 164 -29.77 -5.76 -24.29
CA GLY A 164 -29.85 -4.49 -25.00
C GLY A 164 -30.42 -3.34 -24.15
N ASP A 165 -30.96 -3.63 -22.98
CA ASP A 165 -31.39 -2.61 -22.04
C ASP A 165 -30.21 -1.75 -21.58
N THR A 166 -30.46 -0.44 -21.45
CA THR A 166 -29.44 0.50 -21.04
C THR A 166 -29.52 0.78 -19.54
N HIS A 167 -28.59 0.24 -18.79
CA HIS A 167 -28.49 0.44 -17.33
C HIS A 167 -27.37 1.45 -16.96
N VAL A 168 -27.36 2.60 -17.63
CA VAL A 168 -26.28 3.60 -17.48
C VAL A 168 -26.11 4.03 -16.03
N GLY A 169 -24.92 3.75 -15.49
CA GLY A 169 -24.48 4.27 -14.19
C GLY A 169 -25.04 3.56 -12.96
N LEU A 170 -25.77 2.44 -13.08
CA LEU A 170 -26.25 1.68 -11.92
C LEU A 170 -25.10 1.16 -11.06
N GLN A 171 -24.11 0.53 -11.66
CA GLN A 171 -22.90 0.07 -10.95
C GLN A 171 -22.20 1.21 -10.20
N ALA A 172 -22.06 2.39 -10.82
CA ALA A 172 -21.41 3.53 -10.19
C ALA A 172 -22.22 4.10 -9.00
N ARG A 173 -23.56 4.06 -9.07
CA ARG A 173 -24.45 4.46 -7.98
C ARG A 173 -24.35 3.49 -6.83
N LEU A 174 -24.40 2.19 -7.13
CA LEU A 174 -24.27 1.11 -6.13
C LEU A 174 -22.93 1.18 -5.40
N MET A 175 -21.83 1.30 -6.14
CA MET A 175 -20.50 1.50 -5.55
C MET A 175 -20.41 2.74 -4.65
N SER A 176 -21.01 3.84 -5.08
CA SER A 176 -21.05 5.08 -4.27
C SER A 176 -21.82 4.90 -2.97
N GLN A 177 -22.95 4.18 -3.01
CA GLN A 177 -23.76 3.88 -1.84
C GLN A 177 -23.04 2.93 -0.87
N ALA A 178 -22.48 1.85 -1.40
CA ALA A 178 -21.75 0.84 -0.62
C ALA A 178 -20.52 1.43 0.08
N LEU A 179 -19.67 2.16 -0.66
CA LEU A 179 -18.46 2.76 -0.08
C LEU A 179 -18.76 3.80 0.99
N ARG A 180 -19.88 4.53 0.88
CA ARG A 180 -20.34 5.47 1.90
C ARG A 180 -20.68 4.75 3.21
N LYS A 181 -21.33 3.60 3.14
CA LYS A 181 -21.64 2.76 4.31
C LYS A 181 -20.39 2.07 4.87
N LEU A 182 -19.59 1.48 3.99
CA LEU A 182 -18.43 0.66 4.36
C LEU A 182 -17.33 1.47 5.05
N THR A 183 -17.06 2.72 4.63
CA THR A 183 -15.88 3.47 5.08
C THR A 183 -15.78 3.60 6.59
N SER A 184 -16.88 3.93 7.28
CA SER A 184 -16.88 4.08 8.74
C SER A 184 -16.74 2.74 9.46
N THR A 185 -17.32 1.69 8.90
CA THR A 185 -17.28 0.33 9.45
C THR A 185 -15.88 -0.26 9.29
N ILE A 186 -15.27 -0.12 8.10
CA ILE A 186 -13.90 -0.52 7.80
C ILE A 186 -12.91 0.11 8.78
N HIS A 187 -13.06 1.42 9.03
CA HIS A 187 -12.17 2.12 9.96
C HIS A 187 -12.28 1.58 11.39
N ARG A 188 -13.50 1.25 11.86
CA ARG A 188 -13.73 0.72 13.21
C ARG A 188 -13.28 -0.73 13.38
N SER A 189 -13.54 -1.57 12.38
CA SER A 189 -13.16 -2.99 12.41
C SER A 189 -11.66 -3.24 12.20
N LYS A 190 -10.92 -2.23 11.71
CA LYS A 190 -9.51 -2.38 11.29
C LYS A 190 -9.28 -3.37 10.16
N THR A 191 -10.34 -3.77 9.45
CA THR A 191 -10.25 -4.65 8.29
C THR A 191 -9.60 -3.92 7.12
N ALA A 192 -8.62 -4.51 6.45
CA ALA A 192 -8.12 -4.03 5.16
C ALA A 192 -9.07 -4.50 4.05
N VAL A 193 -9.64 -3.58 3.27
CA VAL A 193 -10.51 -3.93 2.15
C VAL A 193 -9.83 -3.58 0.85
N ILE A 194 -9.61 -4.59 0.01
CA ILE A 194 -8.90 -4.49 -1.26
C ILE A 194 -9.90 -4.71 -2.40
N PHE A 195 -10.06 -3.70 -3.24
CA PHE A 195 -10.83 -3.82 -4.48
C PHE A 195 -9.88 -3.99 -5.66
N ILE A 196 -10.03 -5.09 -6.39
CA ILE A 196 -9.35 -5.30 -7.66
C ILE A 196 -10.20 -4.66 -8.76
N ASN A 197 -9.53 -3.97 -9.70
CA ASN A 197 -10.20 -3.30 -10.80
C ASN A 197 -9.42 -3.48 -12.10
N GLN A 198 -10.15 -3.47 -13.22
CA GLN A 198 -9.58 -3.55 -14.54
C GLN A 198 -9.43 -2.14 -15.14
N LEU A 199 -8.57 -2.00 -16.13
CA LEU A 199 -8.49 -0.81 -16.98
C LEU A 199 -9.33 -1.04 -18.23
N ARG A 200 -10.10 -0.02 -18.61
CA ARG A 200 -10.84 0.04 -19.88
C ARG A 200 -10.47 1.33 -20.60
N GLU A 201 -10.50 1.32 -21.90
CA GLU A 201 -10.27 2.51 -22.71
C GLU A 201 -11.59 3.22 -22.99
N LYS A 202 -11.63 4.52 -22.75
CA LYS A 202 -12.75 5.36 -23.13
C LYS A 202 -12.54 5.85 -24.55
N VAL A 203 -13.43 5.46 -25.45
CA VAL A 203 -13.43 5.87 -26.85
C VAL A 203 -13.68 7.39 -26.95
N GLY A 204 -12.94 8.08 -27.84
CA GLY A 204 -13.14 9.51 -28.14
C GLY A 204 -12.43 10.49 -27.22
N VAL A 205 -11.49 10.03 -26.39
CA VAL A 205 -10.63 10.92 -25.59
C VAL A 205 -9.47 11.40 -26.45
N THR A 206 -9.49 12.70 -26.84
CA THR A 206 -8.44 13.32 -27.67
C THR A 206 -7.29 13.88 -26.81
N TYR A 207 -7.55 14.21 -25.53
CA TYR A 207 -6.57 14.76 -24.60
C TYR A 207 -6.61 14.02 -23.25
N GLY A 208 -5.44 13.75 -22.67
CA GLY A 208 -5.29 13.02 -21.39
C GLY A 208 -5.23 11.50 -21.58
N SER A 209 -5.26 10.74 -20.45
CA SER A 209 -5.25 9.28 -20.51
C SER A 209 -6.65 8.76 -20.85
N PRO A 210 -6.83 7.94 -21.89
CA PRO A 210 -8.10 7.28 -22.20
C PRO A 210 -8.47 6.22 -21.18
N GLU A 211 -7.52 5.78 -20.36
CA GLU A 211 -7.70 4.68 -19.40
C GLU A 211 -8.59 5.08 -18.23
N VAL A 212 -9.63 4.30 -18.02
CA VAL A 212 -10.60 4.46 -16.93
C VAL A 212 -10.84 3.14 -16.21
N THR A 213 -11.17 3.23 -14.91
CA THR A 213 -11.59 2.07 -14.13
C THR A 213 -13.11 2.03 -14.02
N PRO A 214 -13.77 0.84 -14.17
CA PRO A 214 -15.18 0.63 -13.88
C PRO A 214 -15.59 1.01 -12.44
N GLY A 215 -16.91 1.08 -12.18
CA GLY A 215 -17.43 1.42 -10.84
C GLY A 215 -17.48 2.93 -10.56
N GLY A 216 -17.25 3.79 -11.56
CA GLY A 216 -17.37 5.25 -11.46
C GLY A 216 -16.23 5.92 -10.70
N ARG A 217 -16.52 7.09 -10.10
CA ARG A 217 -15.51 7.89 -9.38
C ARG A 217 -15.40 7.58 -7.90
N ALA A 218 -16.38 6.86 -7.32
CA ALA A 218 -16.47 6.67 -5.87
C ALA A 218 -15.22 6.00 -5.30
N LEU A 219 -14.78 4.89 -5.90
CA LEU A 219 -13.60 4.15 -5.43
C LEU A 219 -12.34 5.01 -5.45
N LYS A 220 -12.17 5.88 -6.47
CA LYS A 220 -11.03 6.82 -6.53
C LYS A 220 -10.99 7.81 -5.35
N PHE A 221 -12.16 8.21 -4.84
CA PHE A 221 -12.25 9.12 -3.69
C PHE A 221 -12.10 8.40 -2.36
N TYR A 222 -12.78 7.27 -2.19
CA TYR A 222 -12.82 6.53 -0.92
C TYR A 222 -11.53 5.76 -0.63
N SER A 223 -10.81 5.26 -1.64
CA SER A 223 -9.54 4.59 -1.45
C SER A 223 -8.51 5.49 -0.77
N SER A 224 -7.82 4.93 0.23
CA SER A 224 -6.66 5.57 0.85
C SER A 224 -5.38 5.31 0.08
N VAL A 225 -5.28 4.14 -0.53
CA VAL A 225 -4.17 3.73 -1.40
C VAL A 225 -4.73 3.28 -2.74
N ARG A 226 -4.05 3.64 -3.83
CA ARG A 226 -4.34 3.16 -5.18
C ARG A 226 -3.03 2.75 -5.86
N ILE A 227 -3.01 1.52 -6.35
CA ILE A 227 -1.84 0.87 -6.96
C ILE A 227 -2.18 0.53 -8.41
N ASP A 228 -1.44 1.12 -9.36
CA ASP A 228 -1.48 0.81 -10.79
C ASP A 228 -0.43 -0.26 -11.09
N LEU A 229 -0.86 -1.45 -11.51
CA LEU A 229 0.01 -2.56 -11.88
C LEU A 229 0.18 -2.66 -13.39
N ARG A 230 1.43 -2.72 -13.84
CA ARG A 230 1.79 -2.86 -15.25
C ARG A 230 2.84 -3.95 -15.44
N ARG A 231 2.63 -4.83 -16.41
CA ARG A 231 3.68 -5.74 -16.88
C ARG A 231 4.73 -4.93 -17.62
N VAL A 232 5.99 -5.10 -17.26
CA VAL A 232 7.14 -4.42 -17.89
C VAL A 232 7.75 -5.31 -18.96
N GLU A 233 8.14 -6.54 -18.55
CA GLU A 233 8.79 -7.50 -19.42
C GLU A 233 8.50 -8.93 -18.97
N SER A 234 8.80 -9.89 -19.85
CA SER A 234 8.71 -11.32 -19.52
C SER A 234 10.06 -11.85 -19.08
N ILE A 235 10.08 -12.59 -17.98
CA ILE A 235 11.27 -13.25 -17.44
C ILE A 235 11.42 -14.59 -18.16
N LYS A 236 12.62 -14.84 -18.71
CA LYS A 236 12.90 -16.05 -19.49
C LYS A 236 14.01 -16.87 -18.85
N HIS A 237 13.87 -18.17 -18.92
CA HIS A 237 14.93 -19.12 -18.66
C HIS A 237 15.20 -19.92 -19.95
N GLY A 238 16.30 -19.60 -20.66
CA GLY A 238 16.53 -20.08 -22.01
C GLY A 238 15.46 -19.55 -22.98
N ALA A 239 14.73 -20.47 -23.61
CA ALA A 239 13.62 -20.14 -24.54
C ALA A 239 12.27 -20.02 -23.85
N GLU A 240 12.13 -20.48 -22.61
CA GLU A 240 10.87 -20.54 -21.89
C GLU A 240 10.60 -19.27 -21.09
N VAL A 241 9.36 -18.78 -21.13
CA VAL A 241 8.90 -17.68 -20.29
C VAL A 241 8.44 -18.24 -18.95
N ILE A 242 9.15 -17.89 -17.87
CA ILE A 242 8.91 -18.42 -16.53
C ILE A 242 8.22 -17.43 -15.59
N GLY A 243 8.04 -16.19 -16.00
CA GLY A 243 7.42 -15.16 -15.19
C GLY A 243 7.35 -13.81 -15.88
N ASN A 244 6.87 -12.82 -15.16
CA ASN A 244 6.81 -11.43 -15.62
C ASN A 244 7.39 -10.49 -14.57
N ARG A 245 8.13 -9.49 -15.00
CA ARG A 245 8.45 -8.31 -14.19
C ARG A 245 7.29 -7.36 -14.23
N VAL A 246 6.86 -6.93 -13.05
CA VAL A 246 5.71 -6.06 -12.85
C VAL A 246 6.16 -4.77 -12.19
N ARG A 247 5.64 -3.66 -12.67
CA ARG A 247 5.79 -2.33 -12.07
C ARG A 247 4.50 -1.95 -11.37
N ALA A 248 4.60 -1.64 -10.07
CA ALA A 248 3.54 -1.10 -9.24
C ALA A 248 3.78 0.40 -9.02
N ARG A 249 2.88 1.25 -9.50
CA ARG A 249 2.91 2.69 -9.27
C ARG A 249 1.85 3.08 -8.25
N ILE A 250 2.24 3.70 -7.17
CA ILE A 250 1.33 4.18 -6.11
C ILE A 250 0.80 5.55 -6.51
N VAL A 251 -0.34 5.57 -7.22
CA VAL A 251 -0.92 6.80 -7.77
C VAL A 251 -1.67 7.63 -6.74
N LYS A 252 -1.99 7.04 -5.59
CA LYS A 252 -2.60 7.72 -4.44
C LYS A 252 -2.15 7.03 -3.17
N ASN A 253 -1.75 7.83 -2.17
CA ASN A 253 -1.42 7.35 -0.84
C ASN A 253 -1.81 8.42 0.19
N LYS A 254 -2.66 8.05 1.17
CA LYS A 254 -3.07 8.92 2.27
C LYS A 254 -2.37 8.58 3.59
N VAL A 255 -1.55 7.53 3.60
CA VAL A 255 -0.84 7.06 4.80
C VAL A 255 0.67 7.27 4.73
N ALA A 256 1.20 7.59 3.54
CA ALA A 256 2.60 7.95 3.30
C ALA A 256 2.72 8.78 2.02
N ALA A 257 3.95 9.11 1.59
CA ALA A 257 4.21 9.85 0.36
C ALA A 257 3.73 9.06 -0.88
N PRO A 258 2.91 9.67 -1.76
CA PRO A 258 2.44 9.04 -2.99
C PRO A 258 3.50 9.06 -4.10
N PHE A 259 3.13 8.48 -5.26
CA PHE A 259 3.88 8.46 -6.53
C PHE A 259 5.18 7.67 -6.51
N ARG A 260 5.42 6.87 -5.47
CA ARG A 260 6.51 5.91 -5.46
C ARG A 260 6.22 4.76 -6.42
N VAL A 261 7.29 4.14 -6.89
CA VAL A 261 7.24 3.01 -7.83
C VAL A 261 8.02 1.86 -7.21
N ALA A 262 7.48 0.65 -7.35
CA ALA A 262 8.16 -0.60 -7.05
C ALA A 262 8.15 -1.49 -8.27
N GLU A 263 9.21 -2.25 -8.47
CA GLU A 263 9.26 -3.34 -9.44
C GLU A 263 9.57 -4.64 -8.72
N PHE A 264 8.88 -5.70 -9.13
CA PHE A 264 9.06 -7.03 -8.58
C PHE A 264 8.69 -8.10 -9.62
N ASP A 265 9.18 -9.30 -9.40
CA ASP A 265 8.94 -10.42 -10.30
C ASP A 265 7.77 -11.28 -9.80
N ILE A 266 6.87 -11.64 -10.72
CA ILE A 266 5.85 -12.65 -10.52
C ILE A 266 6.25 -13.86 -11.34
N MET A 267 6.57 -14.96 -10.66
CA MET A 267 6.93 -16.24 -11.28
C MET A 267 5.67 -17.06 -11.53
N PHE A 268 5.57 -17.68 -12.69
CA PHE A 268 4.45 -18.56 -13.01
C PHE A 268 4.43 -19.73 -12.01
N ASN A 269 3.25 -20.10 -11.54
CA ASN A 269 3.00 -21.12 -10.53
C ASN A 269 3.56 -20.87 -9.11
N LEU A 270 4.36 -19.82 -8.88
CA LEU A 270 4.99 -19.54 -7.58
C LEU A 270 4.61 -18.17 -7.01
N GLY A 271 4.04 -17.27 -7.84
CA GLY A 271 3.67 -15.92 -7.41
C GLY A 271 4.86 -14.97 -7.27
N ILE A 272 4.78 -14.04 -6.33
CA ILE A 272 5.79 -12.99 -6.12
C ILE A 272 7.11 -13.57 -5.60
N SER A 273 8.21 -13.19 -6.25
CA SER A 273 9.56 -13.66 -5.91
C SER A 273 10.17 -12.81 -4.78
N LYS A 274 9.81 -13.13 -3.52
CA LYS A 274 10.33 -12.41 -2.35
C LYS A 274 11.87 -12.38 -2.29
N MET A 275 12.53 -13.51 -2.64
CA MET A 275 14.00 -13.57 -2.63
C MET A 275 14.61 -12.73 -3.76
N GLY A 276 13.88 -12.55 -4.86
CA GLY A 276 14.26 -11.62 -5.92
C GLY A 276 14.28 -10.17 -5.42
N ASP A 277 13.23 -9.76 -4.69
CA ASP A 277 13.14 -8.43 -4.10
C ASP A 277 14.28 -8.18 -3.10
N ILE A 278 14.51 -9.11 -2.16
CA ILE A 278 15.59 -9.02 -1.16
C ILE A 278 16.94 -8.86 -1.85
N LEU A 279 17.20 -9.63 -2.89
CA LEU A 279 18.46 -9.58 -3.61
C LEU A 279 18.66 -8.23 -4.34
N GLU A 280 17.65 -7.76 -5.07
CA GLU A 280 17.73 -6.53 -5.85
C GLU A 280 17.82 -5.30 -4.96
N ILE A 281 16.92 -5.17 -3.98
CA ILE A 281 16.93 -4.04 -3.06
C ILE A 281 18.22 -4.07 -2.20
N GLY A 282 18.66 -5.29 -1.81
CA GLY A 282 19.91 -5.45 -1.07
C GLY A 282 21.12 -4.94 -1.84
N VAL A 283 21.16 -5.14 -3.15
CA VAL A 283 22.20 -4.58 -4.02
C VAL A 283 22.06 -3.07 -4.15
N ASP A 284 20.86 -2.57 -4.38
CA ASP A 284 20.60 -1.14 -4.56
C ASP A 284 20.94 -0.32 -3.30
N GLN A 285 20.72 -0.91 -2.12
CA GLN A 285 21.07 -0.26 -0.84
C GLN A 285 22.51 -0.59 -0.37
N GLY A 286 23.29 -1.35 -1.15
CA GLY A 286 24.66 -1.68 -0.82
C GLY A 286 24.84 -2.70 0.33
N ILE A 287 23.75 -3.32 0.80
CA ILE A 287 23.76 -4.38 1.84
C ILE A 287 24.29 -5.66 1.22
N ILE A 288 23.89 -5.98 0.00
CA ILE A 288 24.44 -7.09 -0.80
C ILE A 288 25.42 -6.49 -1.81
N LYS A 289 26.64 -6.99 -1.81
CA LYS A 289 27.67 -6.57 -2.76
C LYS A 289 27.57 -7.40 -4.03
N LYS A 290 27.47 -6.70 -5.18
CA LYS A 290 27.52 -7.30 -6.51
C LYS A 290 28.87 -6.98 -7.15
N SER A 291 29.64 -8.00 -7.51
CA SER A 291 30.91 -7.87 -8.22
C SER A 291 30.90 -8.70 -9.50
N GLY A 292 30.68 -8.05 -10.64
CA GLY A 292 30.39 -8.73 -11.89
C GLY A 292 29.15 -9.60 -11.80
N ALA A 293 29.29 -10.91 -11.98
CA ALA A 293 28.21 -11.88 -11.85
C ALA A 293 28.04 -12.44 -10.44
N PHE A 294 28.90 -12.09 -9.47
CA PHE A 294 28.91 -12.67 -8.13
C PHE A 294 28.19 -11.76 -7.13
N TYR A 295 27.41 -12.39 -6.24
CA TYR A 295 26.69 -11.73 -5.14
C TYR A 295 27.28 -12.20 -3.81
N SER A 296 27.42 -11.30 -2.85
CA SER A 296 27.89 -11.61 -1.50
C SER A 296 27.21 -10.74 -0.44
N TYR A 297 27.03 -11.29 0.74
CA TYR A 297 26.54 -10.62 1.94
C TYR A 297 27.60 -10.75 3.05
N GLY A 298 28.24 -9.66 3.41
CA GLY A 298 29.44 -9.71 4.25
C GLY A 298 30.52 -10.57 3.59
N GLU A 299 30.98 -11.61 4.31
CA GLU A 299 31.96 -12.58 3.81
C GLU A 299 31.32 -13.79 3.10
N THR A 300 29.98 -13.92 3.20
CA THR A 300 29.25 -15.06 2.63
C THR A 300 29.00 -14.84 1.15
N LYS A 301 29.42 -15.78 0.31
CA LYS A 301 29.12 -15.79 -1.12
C LYS A 301 27.72 -16.36 -1.33
N LEU A 302 26.80 -15.56 -1.91
CA LEU A 302 25.43 -15.99 -2.20
C LEU A 302 25.35 -16.80 -3.49
N GLY A 303 26.20 -16.52 -4.49
CA GLY A 303 26.21 -17.26 -5.75
C GLY A 303 26.72 -16.48 -6.93
N GLN A 304 26.83 -17.19 -8.08
CA GLN A 304 27.12 -16.60 -9.37
C GLN A 304 25.82 -16.50 -10.17
N GLY A 305 25.43 -15.28 -10.51
CA GLY A 305 24.17 -14.99 -11.19
C GLY A 305 23.00 -14.83 -10.24
N ARG A 306 21.93 -14.19 -10.76
CA ARG A 306 20.74 -13.82 -9.98
C ARG A 306 20.00 -15.05 -9.46
N GLU A 307 19.75 -16.03 -10.31
CA GLU A 307 18.94 -17.20 -9.95
C GLU A 307 19.65 -18.07 -8.88
N ASN A 308 20.96 -18.38 -9.06
CA ASN A 308 21.70 -19.12 -8.05
C ASN A 308 21.75 -18.41 -6.69
N SER A 309 21.78 -17.06 -6.70
CA SER A 309 21.77 -16.28 -5.47
C SER A 309 20.39 -16.28 -4.79
N LYS A 310 19.30 -16.31 -5.57
CA LYS A 310 17.93 -16.50 -5.06
C LYS A 310 17.78 -17.90 -4.44
N ASP A 311 18.24 -18.93 -5.12
CA ASP A 311 18.21 -20.32 -4.64
C ASP A 311 18.98 -20.46 -3.34
N PHE A 312 20.13 -19.80 -3.24
CA PHE A 312 20.91 -19.77 -2.01
C PHE A 312 20.12 -19.12 -0.86
N LEU A 313 19.46 -17.98 -1.09
CA LEU A 313 18.64 -17.31 -0.07
C LEU A 313 17.41 -18.15 0.33
N ILE A 314 16.85 -18.94 -0.58
CA ILE A 314 15.76 -19.90 -0.27
C ILE A 314 16.27 -20.99 0.66
N GLN A 315 17.49 -21.52 0.42
CA GLN A 315 18.12 -22.57 1.23
C GLN A 315 18.65 -22.07 2.59
N HIS A 316 18.89 -20.75 2.70
CA HIS A 316 19.43 -20.09 3.89
C HIS A 316 18.49 -18.98 4.39
N PRO A 317 17.31 -19.34 4.97
CA PRO A 317 16.31 -18.38 5.42
C PRO A 317 16.81 -17.44 6.51
N GLU A 318 17.79 -17.84 7.30
CA GLU A 318 18.43 -17.01 8.32
C GLU A 318 19.18 -15.81 7.71
N ILE A 319 19.87 -16.03 6.58
CA ILE A 319 20.56 -14.97 5.84
C ILE A 319 19.54 -14.05 5.17
N ALA A 320 18.52 -14.63 4.55
CA ALA A 320 17.43 -13.85 3.95
C ALA A 320 16.72 -12.96 4.97
N ALA A 321 16.42 -13.48 6.16
CA ALA A 321 15.81 -12.72 7.25
C ALA A 321 16.74 -11.61 7.78
N SER A 322 18.04 -11.88 7.89
CA SER A 322 19.03 -10.87 8.30
C SER A 322 19.12 -9.72 7.31
N VAL A 323 19.15 -10.02 6.00
CA VAL A 323 19.14 -8.99 4.95
C VAL A 323 17.82 -8.21 4.97
N GLU A 324 16.66 -8.90 5.03
CA GLU A 324 15.34 -8.26 5.08
C GLU A 324 15.20 -7.33 6.29
N GLY A 325 15.68 -7.74 7.47
CA GLY A 325 15.68 -6.90 8.67
C GLY A 325 16.40 -5.58 8.46
N ARG A 326 17.59 -5.62 7.87
CA ARG A 326 18.38 -4.41 7.54
C ARG A 326 17.70 -3.55 6.47
N LEU A 327 17.03 -4.16 5.49
CA LEU A 327 16.30 -3.45 4.45
C LEU A 327 15.07 -2.70 4.99
N ARG A 328 14.43 -3.23 6.03
CA ARG A 328 13.26 -2.58 6.67
C ARG A 328 13.64 -1.47 7.64
N SER A 329 14.85 -1.50 8.21
CA SER A 329 15.36 -0.55 9.21
C SER A 329 16.70 0.05 8.79
N PRO A 330 16.77 0.86 7.71
CA PRO A 330 18.04 1.38 7.21
C PRO A 330 18.76 2.37 8.15
N ASN A 331 18.11 2.81 9.24
CA ASN A 331 18.70 3.81 10.15
C ASN A 331 19.42 3.24 11.38
N ASP A 332 19.27 1.96 11.69
CA ASP A 332 19.87 1.38 12.90
C ASP A 332 21.40 1.14 12.78
N ASP A 333 21.94 1.07 11.56
CA ASP A 333 23.37 0.84 11.31
C ASP A 333 24.22 2.12 11.39
N VAL A 334 23.62 3.31 11.32
CA VAL A 334 24.37 4.58 11.39
C VAL A 334 24.71 4.94 12.85
N GLU A 335 23.93 4.50 13.83
CA GLU A 335 24.23 4.73 15.26
C GLU A 335 25.28 3.77 15.81
N GLN A 336 25.46 2.59 15.24
CA GLN A 336 26.51 1.65 15.70
C GLN A 336 27.89 1.96 15.10
N ALA A 337 27.98 2.60 13.95
CA ALA A 337 29.23 3.01 13.34
C ALA A 337 29.83 4.30 13.96
N THR A 338 29.04 5.09 14.70
CA THR A 338 29.49 6.34 15.35
C THR A 338 29.87 6.17 16.81
N SER A 339 29.73 4.98 17.38
CA SER A 339 30.09 4.72 18.79
C SER A 339 31.48 4.08 19.00
N VAL A 340 32.30 3.93 17.96
CA VAL A 340 33.69 3.49 18.08
C VAL A 340 34.59 4.63 17.55
N ASP A 341 35.01 5.49 18.37
CA ASP A 341 36.16 6.35 18.44
C ASP A 341 35.85 7.76 18.94
N THR A 342 35.63 7.91 20.25
CA THR A 342 35.77 9.22 20.92
C THR A 342 36.60 9.04 22.16
N SER A 343 37.88 8.68 21.94
CA SER A 343 38.91 8.88 22.94
C SER A 343 40.26 9.18 22.26
N ALA A 344 40.45 10.38 21.76
CA ALA A 344 41.77 11.04 21.67
C ALA A 344 41.61 12.52 21.27
N ASN A 345 41.81 13.37 22.30
CA ASN A 345 42.49 14.67 22.30
C ASN A 345 42.20 15.74 21.24
N GLY A 346 41.72 16.89 21.74
CA GLY A 346 42.48 18.15 21.51
C GLY A 346 41.81 19.20 20.64
N ALA A 347 41.39 20.29 21.32
CA ALA A 347 41.37 21.68 20.86
C ALA A 347 40.25 22.14 19.89
N VAL A 348 39.32 22.86 20.47
CA VAL A 348 38.33 23.72 19.82
C VAL A 348 39.01 24.97 19.28
N PRO A 349 38.67 25.47 18.09
CA PRO A 349 38.53 26.90 17.86
C PRO A 349 37.06 27.28 17.65
N GLN A 350 36.61 28.17 18.49
CA GLN A 350 35.36 28.92 18.32
C GLN A 350 35.48 29.84 17.11
N SER A 351 34.51 29.78 16.18
CA SER A 351 34.16 30.87 15.30
C SER A 351 32.64 31.04 15.30
N THR A 352 32.24 32.12 15.94
CA THR A 352 30.90 32.70 15.89
C THR A 352 30.74 33.38 14.55
N ASP A 353 29.81 32.85 13.73
CA ASP A 353 29.18 33.66 12.68
C ASP A 353 27.69 33.36 12.66
N SER A 354 26.93 34.44 12.80
CA SER A 354 25.52 34.47 13.09
C SER A 354 24.66 34.19 11.83
N VAL A 355 23.57 33.46 12.06
CA VAL A 355 22.52 33.08 11.06
C VAL A 355 21.77 34.29 10.47
N ALA A 356 22.22 35.54 10.75
CA ALA A 356 21.57 36.78 10.29
C ALA A 356 21.90 37.18 8.84
N ASP A 357 22.99 36.65 8.24
CA ASP A 357 23.44 37.11 6.91
C ASP A 357 22.90 36.27 5.72
N ILE A 358 22.12 35.23 5.98
CA ILE A 358 21.53 34.40 4.90
C ILE A 358 20.14 34.90 4.47
N LEU A 359 19.49 35.76 5.22
CA LEU A 359 18.15 36.27 4.92
C LEU A 359 18.09 37.60 4.20
N SER A 360 19.24 38.27 3.91
CA SER A 360 19.26 39.56 3.20
C SER A 360 19.52 39.48 1.71
N GLY A 361 19.70 38.28 1.14
CA GLY A 361 19.97 38.07 -0.30
C GLY A 361 18.79 37.71 -1.20
N ALA A 362 17.57 37.63 -0.64
CA ALA A 362 16.40 37.14 -1.40
C ALA A 362 15.33 38.22 -1.72
N ALA A 363 15.69 39.51 -1.65
CA ALA A 363 14.74 40.60 -1.93
C ALA A 363 15.25 41.52 -3.06
N SER A 364 15.56 40.99 -4.23
CA SER A 364 15.78 41.81 -5.43
C SER A 364 15.78 40.95 -6.71
N LEU A 365 14.62 40.32 -7.05
CA LEU A 365 14.32 39.77 -8.39
C LEU A 365 12.79 39.67 -8.56
N GLU A 366 12.08 40.79 -8.35
CA GLU A 366 10.73 41.01 -8.88
C GLU A 366 10.72 42.41 -9.45
N GLU A 367 11.07 42.55 -10.70
CA GLU A 367 10.72 43.63 -11.63
C GLU A 367 11.46 43.32 -12.92
N LEU A 368 10.76 42.77 -13.88
CA LEU A 368 10.93 42.87 -15.35
C LEU A 368 10.15 41.70 -15.99
N ASP A 369 8.99 42.03 -16.48
CA ASP A 369 8.49 41.74 -17.83
C ASP A 369 6.96 41.82 -17.89
N ASP A 370 6.48 43.04 -17.98
CA ASP A 370 5.28 43.37 -18.74
C ASP A 370 5.78 44.03 -20.03
N GLU A 371 5.65 43.32 -21.19
CA GLU A 371 5.46 43.85 -22.57
C GLU A 371 5.75 42.72 -23.58
N GLU A 372 4.70 42.10 -24.11
CA GLU A 372 4.25 41.84 -25.48
C GLU A 372 3.26 40.66 -25.51
#